data_d886913f4b87a332c2b8ba697f2bd04a
#
_entry.id   d886913f4b87a332c2b8ba697f2bd04a
#
_cell.length_a   1.000
_cell.length_b   1.000
_cell.length_c   1.000
_cell.angle_alpha   90.00
_cell.angle_beta   90.00
_cell.angle_gamma   90.00
#
_symmetry.space_group_name_H-M   'P 1'
#
loop_
_entity.id
_entity.type
_entity.pdbx_description
1 polymer ?
#
loop_
_entity_poly.entity_id
_entity_poly.type
_entity_poly.pdbx_seq_one_letter_code
_entity_poly.pdbx_strand_id
1 'polypeptide(L)'
;MTPFHERHRFARVVLCGGDGGIVGMTRRYLLDQPWFQEVTDLIDQVRAEHDIGVQVVRLLTVADEDQPVMRVDYLAQFEGETPNGLEPSPHALEPHPLRSDYAEIGGPRRLLDWAEGEFDRIGHKVVRRTQQRTWNLSSIWRLDTGSATFWVKAVPTFFAHESRVLTLFADHGEPGMPRLVASRGGDMLLEHIPGDDAYGADRAQMEHMVRQLVDLQWRWAPRLDALRAAGVPDRGSDVLAATIPAVIRRHAHTMSGSRRAGLFQFVERLPERLARLD
;
A
#
# COMPACT_ATOMS: atom_id res chain seq x y z
N MET A 1 25.68 -1.00 -8.81
CA MET A 1 24.20 -1.01 -8.77
C MET A 1 23.78 0.36 -8.24
N THR A 2 23.02 1.15 -8.99
CA THR A 2 22.55 2.47 -8.55
C THR A 2 21.74 2.32 -7.26
N PRO A 3 22.03 3.08 -6.19
CA PRO A 3 21.23 3.06 -4.98
C PRO A 3 19.77 3.32 -5.29
N PHE A 4 18.85 2.69 -4.58
CA PHE A 4 17.41 2.76 -4.92
C PHE A 4 16.88 4.19 -4.88
N HIS A 5 17.34 5.02 -3.96
CA HIS A 5 16.94 6.43 -3.81
C HIS A 5 17.45 7.37 -4.92
N GLU A 6 18.41 6.91 -5.74
CA GLU A 6 18.92 7.65 -6.91
C GLU A 6 18.24 7.22 -8.22
N ARG A 7 17.25 6.34 -8.15
CA ARG A 7 16.54 5.86 -9.32
C ARG A 7 15.37 6.77 -9.63
N HIS A 8 15.01 6.80 -10.90
CA HIS A 8 13.82 7.46 -11.41
C HIS A 8 12.84 6.42 -11.95
N ARG A 9 11.63 6.83 -12.22
CA ARG A 9 10.67 5.97 -12.91
C ARG A 9 10.01 6.69 -14.07
N PHE A 10 9.85 5.98 -15.17
CA PHE A 10 8.95 6.33 -16.26
C PHE A 10 7.59 5.69 -16.01
N ALA A 11 6.64 6.49 -15.58
CA ALA A 11 5.28 6.05 -15.27
C ALA A 11 4.31 6.48 -16.35
N ARG A 12 3.28 5.68 -16.62
CA ARG A 12 2.12 6.09 -17.43
C ARG A 12 0.85 5.51 -16.84
N VAL A 13 -0.26 6.05 -17.28
CA VAL A 13 -1.58 5.66 -16.82
C VAL A 13 -2.35 5.01 -17.96
N VAL A 14 -2.88 3.85 -17.75
CA VAL A 14 -3.92 3.20 -18.54
C VAL A 14 -5.25 3.70 -18.02
N LEU A 15 -5.95 4.48 -18.82
CA LEU A 15 -7.21 5.10 -18.43
C LEU A 15 -8.39 4.19 -18.72
N CYS A 16 -9.28 4.07 -17.73
CA CYS A 16 -10.57 3.42 -17.92
C CYS A 16 -11.72 4.35 -17.56
N GLY A 17 -12.80 4.25 -18.31
CA GLY A 17 -14.04 4.97 -18.05
C GLY A 17 -14.81 4.43 -16.85
N GLY A 18 -15.94 5.06 -16.54
CA GLY A 18 -16.82 4.63 -15.45
C GLY A 18 -17.47 3.25 -15.68
N ASP A 19 -17.57 2.81 -16.92
CA ASP A 19 -18.03 1.47 -17.34
C ASP A 19 -16.94 0.39 -17.19
N GLY A 20 -15.72 0.79 -16.87
CA GLY A 20 -14.58 -0.10 -16.73
C GLY A 20 -13.84 -0.43 -18.03
N GLY A 21 -14.29 0.10 -19.17
CA GLY A 21 -13.60 -0.06 -20.45
C GLY A 21 -12.30 0.74 -20.49
N ILE A 22 -11.21 0.14 -21.02
CA ILE A 22 -9.97 0.87 -21.30
C ILE A 22 -10.21 1.77 -22.51
N VAL A 23 -9.93 3.07 -22.35
CA VAL A 23 -10.03 4.08 -23.42
C VAL A 23 -8.67 4.39 -24.07
N GLY A 24 -7.57 4.06 -23.41
CA GLY A 24 -6.22 4.27 -23.91
C GLY A 24 -5.23 4.45 -22.77
N MET A 25 -4.03 4.91 -23.09
CA MET A 25 -2.99 5.20 -22.11
C MET A 25 -2.27 6.51 -22.45
N THR A 26 -1.78 7.17 -21.41
CA THR A 26 -0.98 8.39 -21.55
C THR A 26 0.41 8.08 -22.09
N ARG A 27 1.14 9.09 -22.53
CA ARG A 27 2.59 8.98 -22.66
C ARG A 27 3.24 8.64 -21.32
N ARG A 28 4.54 8.39 -21.31
CA ARG A 28 5.31 8.19 -20.07
C ARG A 28 5.77 9.52 -19.49
N TYR A 29 5.62 9.66 -18.17
CA TYR A 29 6.11 10.76 -17.37
C TYR A 29 7.36 10.33 -16.60
N LEU A 30 8.38 11.18 -16.57
CA LEU A 30 9.52 10.98 -15.69
C LEU A 30 9.17 11.50 -14.31
N LEU A 31 9.32 10.65 -13.30
CA LEU A 31 9.07 10.96 -11.90
C LEU A 31 10.37 10.78 -11.11
N ASP A 32 10.68 11.76 -10.26
CA ASP A 32 11.91 11.75 -9.45
C ASP A 32 11.85 10.74 -8.29
N GLN A 33 10.63 10.41 -7.83
CA GLN A 33 10.44 9.44 -6.77
C GLN A 33 10.54 8.00 -7.31
N PRO A 34 11.45 7.16 -6.79
CA PRO A 34 11.60 5.77 -7.24
C PRO A 34 10.48 4.85 -6.73
N TRP A 35 9.75 5.29 -5.71
CA TRP A 35 8.74 4.50 -5.00
C TRP A 35 7.47 4.36 -5.83
N PHE A 36 7.27 3.20 -6.46
CA PHE A 36 6.12 2.97 -7.34
C PHE A 36 4.74 3.04 -6.65
N GLN A 37 4.68 2.98 -5.33
CA GLN A 37 3.44 3.21 -4.59
C GLN A 37 3.03 4.68 -4.53
N GLU A 38 3.95 5.63 -4.66
CA GLU A 38 3.67 7.07 -4.66
C GLU A 38 3.05 7.48 -6.00
N VAL A 39 1.86 8.07 -5.97
CA VAL A 39 1.10 8.38 -7.20
C VAL A 39 0.72 9.85 -7.35
N THR A 40 0.96 10.69 -6.35
CA THR A 40 0.55 12.11 -6.38
C THR A 40 1.14 12.84 -7.57
N ASP A 41 2.47 12.78 -7.77
CA ASP A 41 3.13 13.49 -8.87
C ASP A 41 2.66 13.00 -10.24
N LEU A 42 2.38 11.70 -10.38
CA LEU A 42 1.82 11.16 -11.61
C LEU A 42 0.43 11.74 -11.90
N ILE A 43 -0.43 11.77 -10.88
CA ILE A 43 -1.79 12.32 -10.98
C ILE A 43 -1.73 13.81 -11.40
N ASP A 44 -0.83 14.57 -10.80
CA ASP A 44 -0.69 16.00 -11.08
C ASP A 44 -0.18 16.24 -12.51
N GLN A 45 0.76 15.43 -13.02
CA GLN A 45 1.22 15.53 -14.41
C GLN A 45 0.13 15.13 -15.42
N VAL A 46 -0.65 14.08 -15.14
CA VAL A 46 -1.79 13.68 -15.98
C VAL A 46 -2.84 14.80 -16.00
N ARG A 47 -3.16 15.38 -14.85
CA ARG A 47 -4.10 16.52 -14.77
C ARG A 47 -3.62 17.72 -15.56
N ALA A 48 -2.34 18.07 -15.43
CA ALA A 48 -1.78 19.24 -16.12
C ALA A 48 -1.78 19.08 -17.64
N GLU A 49 -1.61 17.86 -18.17
CA GLU A 49 -1.56 17.61 -19.60
C GLU A 49 -2.94 17.42 -20.24
N HIS A 50 -3.84 16.72 -19.54
CA HIS A 50 -5.11 16.28 -20.11
C HIS A 50 -6.34 17.02 -19.56
N ASP A 51 -6.14 17.89 -18.55
CA ASP A 51 -7.21 18.62 -17.83
C ASP A 51 -8.31 17.69 -17.26
N ILE A 52 -7.91 16.51 -16.79
CA ILE A 52 -8.81 15.52 -16.18
C ILE A 52 -8.40 15.19 -14.76
N GLY A 53 -9.38 14.90 -13.90
CA GLY A 53 -9.15 14.27 -12.61
C GLY A 53 -9.03 12.76 -12.76
N VAL A 54 -7.96 12.17 -12.23
CA VAL A 54 -7.77 10.72 -12.24
C VAL A 54 -7.64 10.16 -10.83
N GLN A 55 -8.09 8.93 -10.66
CA GLN A 55 -7.90 8.13 -9.45
C GLN A 55 -7.13 6.86 -9.83
N VAL A 56 -5.92 6.71 -9.34
CA VAL A 56 -5.12 5.51 -9.59
C VAL A 56 -5.73 4.33 -8.84
N VAL A 57 -6.14 3.32 -9.58
CA VAL A 57 -6.82 2.12 -9.05
C VAL A 57 -5.79 1.11 -8.58
N ARG A 58 -4.79 0.81 -9.41
CA ARG A 58 -3.74 -0.17 -9.10
C ARG A 58 -2.53 -0.10 -10.01
N LEU A 59 -1.47 -0.70 -9.57
CA LEU A 59 -0.31 -1.05 -10.36
C LEU A 59 -0.67 -2.17 -11.35
N LEU A 60 -0.28 -2.03 -12.61
CA LEU A 60 -0.44 -3.07 -13.64
C LEU A 60 0.86 -3.81 -13.88
N THR A 61 1.95 -3.09 -14.17
CA THR A 61 3.25 -3.68 -14.45
C THR A 61 4.38 -2.84 -13.86
N VAL A 62 5.44 -3.53 -13.46
CA VAL A 62 6.75 -2.93 -13.19
C VAL A 62 7.76 -3.66 -14.05
N ALA A 63 8.56 -2.92 -14.80
CA ALA A 63 9.64 -3.47 -15.61
C ALA A 63 10.93 -2.69 -15.30
N ASP A 64 12.07 -3.37 -15.56
CA ASP A 64 13.40 -2.78 -15.40
C ASP A 64 13.72 -2.34 -13.96
N GLU A 65 13.20 -3.06 -12.94
CA GLU A 65 13.40 -2.76 -11.52
C GLU A 65 14.88 -2.62 -11.12
N ASP A 66 15.77 -3.33 -11.80
CA ASP A 66 17.22 -3.31 -11.55
C ASP A 66 17.95 -2.20 -12.30
N GLN A 67 17.26 -1.46 -13.18
CA GLN A 67 17.85 -0.37 -13.95
C GLN A 67 17.77 0.97 -13.19
N PRO A 68 18.60 1.96 -13.57
CA PRO A 68 18.51 3.31 -13.00
C PRO A 68 17.13 3.97 -13.19
N VAL A 69 16.43 3.60 -14.27
CA VAL A 69 15.08 4.07 -14.56
C VAL A 69 14.17 2.87 -14.77
N MET A 70 13.22 2.66 -13.87
CA MET A 70 12.21 1.63 -14.03
C MET A 70 11.00 2.13 -14.81
N ARG A 71 10.29 1.22 -15.47
CA ARG A 71 9.04 1.51 -16.19
C ARG A 71 7.85 0.96 -15.43
N VAL A 72 6.84 1.82 -15.23
CA VAL A 72 5.68 1.48 -14.40
C VAL A 72 4.39 1.86 -15.13
N ASP A 73 3.44 0.92 -15.22
CA ASP A 73 2.11 1.17 -15.78
C ASP A 73 1.07 1.04 -14.67
N TYR A 74 0.18 2.04 -14.56
CA TYR A 74 -0.92 2.06 -13.60
C TYR A 74 -2.26 2.02 -14.32
N LEU A 75 -3.25 1.38 -13.71
CA LEU A 75 -4.64 1.59 -14.06
C LEU A 75 -5.19 2.78 -13.28
N ALA A 76 -5.87 3.70 -13.96
CA ALA A 76 -6.62 4.75 -13.30
C ALA A 76 -7.99 4.95 -13.94
N GLN A 77 -8.95 5.32 -13.11
CA GLN A 77 -10.24 5.83 -13.55
C GLN A 77 -10.19 7.34 -13.68
N PHE A 78 -10.93 7.86 -14.64
CA PHE A 78 -11.17 9.29 -14.78
C PHE A 78 -12.67 9.59 -14.83
N GLU A 79 -13.03 10.83 -14.53
CA GLU A 79 -14.37 11.34 -14.64
C GLU A 79 -14.39 12.44 -15.73
N GLY A 80 -15.46 12.48 -16.52
CA GLY A 80 -15.62 13.45 -17.59
C GLY A 80 -15.47 12.86 -18.99
N GLU A 81 -15.13 13.71 -19.94
CA GLU A 81 -14.93 13.31 -21.34
C GLU A 81 -13.59 12.59 -21.53
N THR A 82 -13.56 11.66 -22.49
CA THR A 82 -12.32 10.95 -22.84
C THR A 82 -11.29 11.93 -23.37
N PRO A 83 -10.10 12.01 -22.76
CA PRO A 83 -9.07 12.94 -23.21
C PRO A 83 -8.52 12.57 -24.59
N ASN A 84 -8.07 13.57 -25.33
CA ASN A 84 -7.39 13.38 -26.61
C ASN A 84 -5.92 12.96 -26.41
N GLY A 85 -5.30 12.43 -27.48
CA GLY A 85 -3.87 12.14 -27.51
C GLY A 85 -3.45 10.88 -26.75
N LEU A 86 -4.39 9.98 -26.44
CA LEU A 86 -4.09 8.70 -25.83
C LEU A 86 -3.53 7.72 -26.85
N GLU A 87 -2.61 6.88 -26.40
CA GLU A 87 -2.08 5.73 -27.14
C GLU A 87 -2.97 4.48 -26.92
N PRO A 88 -3.07 3.57 -27.90
CA PRO A 88 -3.72 2.28 -27.67
C PRO A 88 -3.06 1.50 -26.55
N SER A 89 -3.85 0.86 -25.68
CA SER A 89 -3.35 0.06 -24.56
C SER A 89 -3.27 -1.43 -24.94
N PRO A 90 -2.15 -2.12 -24.65
CA PRO A 90 -2.05 -3.55 -24.78
C PRO A 90 -2.59 -4.29 -23.56
N HIS A 91 -2.98 -3.59 -22.49
CA HIS A 91 -3.42 -4.21 -21.25
C HIS A 91 -4.84 -4.74 -21.37
N ALA A 92 -5.07 -5.93 -20.78
CA ALA A 92 -6.39 -6.46 -20.50
C ALA A 92 -6.68 -6.41 -19.00
N LEU A 93 -7.92 -6.15 -18.63
CA LEU A 93 -8.34 -6.10 -17.24
C LEU A 93 -8.90 -7.47 -16.81
N GLU A 94 -8.01 -8.31 -16.33
CA GLU A 94 -8.39 -9.62 -15.82
C GLU A 94 -8.94 -9.53 -14.38
N PRO A 95 -10.07 -10.19 -14.06
CA PRO A 95 -10.52 -10.32 -12.69
C PRO A 95 -9.52 -11.14 -11.88
N HIS A 96 -9.36 -10.84 -10.59
CA HIS A 96 -8.47 -11.58 -9.72
C HIS A 96 -9.11 -11.76 -8.32
N PRO A 97 -9.28 -13.00 -7.83
CA PRO A 97 -10.06 -13.28 -6.62
C PRO A 97 -9.42 -12.74 -5.33
N LEU A 98 -8.14 -12.43 -5.34
CA LEU A 98 -7.42 -11.86 -4.18
C LEU A 98 -7.28 -10.33 -4.27
N ARG A 99 -7.91 -9.69 -5.26
CA ARG A 99 -7.81 -8.25 -5.40
C ARG A 99 -8.69 -7.57 -4.35
N SER A 100 -8.10 -6.62 -3.64
CA SER A 100 -8.81 -5.82 -2.65
C SER A 100 -9.76 -4.82 -3.32
N ASP A 101 -10.86 -4.48 -2.64
CA ASP A 101 -11.89 -3.58 -3.19
C ASP A 101 -11.33 -2.22 -3.64
N TYR A 102 -10.42 -1.63 -2.88
CA TYR A 102 -9.78 -0.37 -3.25
C TYR A 102 -8.99 -0.43 -4.57
N ALA A 103 -8.59 -1.62 -5.02
CA ALA A 103 -7.84 -1.86 -6.25
C ALA A 103 -8.74 -2.32 -7.42
N GLU A 104 -10.04 -2.36 -7.22
CA GLU A 104 -11.04 -2.59 -8.28
C GLU A 104 -11.56 -1.26 -8.84
N ILE A 105 -12.08 -1.32 -10.06
CA ILE A 105 -12.75 -0.17 -10.69
C ILE A 105 -13.89 0.31 -9.80
N GLY A 106 -13.97 1.62 -9.53
CA GLY A 106 -14.88 2.22 -8.55
C GLY A 106 -14.46 2.06 -7.09
N GLY A 107 -13.43 1.26 -6.79
CA GLY A 107 -12.94 1.04 -5.43
C GLY A 107 -12.49 2.31 -4.72
N PRO A 108 -11.64 3.14 -5.34
CA PRO A 108 -11.24 4.43 -4.76
C PRO A 108 -12.44 5.32 -4.42
N ARG A 109 -13.46 5.36 -5.30
CA ARG A 109 -14.68 6.13 -5.07
C ARG A 109 -15.45 5.61 -3.86
N ARG A 110 -15.70 4.28 -3.79
CA ARG A 110 -16.41 3.66 -2.65
C ARG A 110 -15.68 3.88 -1.31
N LEU A 111 -14.35 3.89 -1.33
CA LEU A 111 -13.53 4.18 -0.15
C LEU A 111 -13.73 5.62 0.32
N LEU A 112 -13.71 6.58 -0.60
CA LEU A 112 -13.91 8.01 -0.30
C LEU A 112 -15.35 8.30 0.14
N ASP A 113 -16.36 7.73 -0.53
CA ASP A 113 -17.78 7.91 -0.17
C ASP A 113 -18.03 7.39 1.27
N TRP A 114 -17.42 6.26 1.65
CA TRP A 114 -17.49 5.79 3.03
C TRP A 114 -16.85 6.78 4.01
N ALA A 115 -15.64 7.25 3.72
CA ALA A 115 -14.94 8.19 4.60
C ALA A 115 -15.72 9.50 4.77
N GLU A 116 -16.32 10.02 3.70
CA GLU A 116 -17.15 11.23 3.74
C GLU A 116 -18.40 11.02 4.58
N GLY A 117 -19.04 9.85 4.49
CA GLY A 117 -20.14 9.49 5.38
C GLY A 117 -19.75 9.44 6.86
N GLU A 118 -18.50 9.04 7.19
CA GLU A 118 -18.00 9.13 8.56
C GLU A 118 -17.72 10.59 8.99
N PHE A 119 -17.22 11.43 8.07
CA PHE A 119 -17.04 12.86 8.35
C PHE A 119 -18.35 13.59 8.62
N ASP A 120 -19.41 13.28 7.87
CA ASP A 120 -20.74 13.86 8.10
C ASP A 120 -21.25 13.56 9.51
N ARG A 121 -20.97 12.37 10.06
CA ARG A 121 -21.35 11.98 11.43
C ARG A 121 -20.62 12.74 12.51
N ILE A 122 -19.41 13.20 12.24
CA ILE A 122 -18.59 13.97 13.21
C ILE A 122 -18.56 15.47 12.91
N GLY A 123 -19.39 15.92 11.96
CA GLY A 123 -19.58 17.34 11.66
C GLY A 123 -18.43 17.99 10.86
N HIS A 124 -17.65 17.20 10.14
CA HIS A 124 -16.61 17.68 9.23
C HIS A 124 -17.06 17.61 7.77
N LYS A 125 -16.52 18.49 6.93
CA LYS A 125 -16.72 18.47 5.48
C LYS A 125 -15.39 18.42 4.75
N VAL A 126 -15.19 17.43 3.91
CA VAL A 126 -13.99 17.30 3.09
C VAL A 126 -13.99 18.39 2.02
N VAL A 127 -12.91 19.18 1.96
CA VAL A 127 -12.71 20.24 0.96
C VAL A 127 -11.66 19.86 -0.08
N ARG A 128 -10.75 18.94 0.25
CA ARG A 128 -9.71 18.46 -0.65
C ARG A 128 -9.39 17.00 -0.41
N ARG A 129 -9.21 16.25 -1.51
CA ARG A 129 -8.80 14.85 -1.53
C ARG A 129 -7.51 14.73 -2.33
N THR A 130 -6.50 14.09 -1.77
CA THR A 130 -5.23 13.85 -2.46
C THR A 130 -4.84 12.40 -2.30
N GLN A 131 -4.76 11.67 -3.41
CA GLN A 131 -4.26 10.30 -3.40
C GLN A 131 -2.74 10.31 -3.26
N GLN A 132 -2.24 9.75 -2.17
CA GLN A 132 -0.80 9.71 -1.88
C GLN A 132 -0.19 8.44 -2.43
N ARG A 133 -0.77 7.29 -2.07
CA ARG A 133 -0.23 5.97 -2.38
C ARG A 133 -1.31 5.02 -2.84
N THR A 134 -0.96 4.15 -3.78
CA THR A 134 -1.75 2.96 -4.08
C THR A 134 -0.88 1.85 -4.64
N TRP A 135 -1.05 0.65 -4.10
CA TRP A 135 -0.40 -0.57 -4.55
C TRP A 135 -1.14 -1.79 -3.98
N ASN A 136 -0.57 -2.99 -4.15
CA ASN A 136 -1.21 -4.24 -3.72
C ASN A 136 -1.33 -4.44 -2.19
N LEU A 137 -0.70 -3.60 -1.37
CA LEU A 137 -0.77 -3.69 0.11
C LEU A 137 -1.53 -2.55 0.77
N SER A 138 -1.79 -1.44 0.07
CA SER A 138 -2.61 -0.35 0.61
C SER A 138 -3.01 0.67 -0.45
N SER A 139 -4.07 1.44 -0.15
CA SER A 139 -4.39 2.73 -0.77
C SER A 139 -4.47 3.77 0.34
N ILE A 140 -3.83 4.93 0.14
CA ILE A 140 -3.74 5.99 1.14
C ILE A 140 -4.13 7.33 0.51
N TRP A 141 -5.06 8.00 1.18
CA TRP A 141 -5.56 9.31 0.78
C TRP A 141 -5.42 10.30 1.93
N ARG A 142 -4.99 11.50 1.61
CA ARG A 142 -5.07 12.66 2.50
C ARG A 142 -6.37 13.39 2.23
N LEU A 143 -7.12 13.69 3.31
CA LEU A 143 -8.37 14.43 3.28
C LEU A 143 -8.24 15.67 4.15
N ASP A 144 -8.38 16.85 3.53
CA ASP A 144 -8.36 18.12 4.25
C ASP A 144 -9.80 18.63 4.43
N THR A 145 -10.14 19.13 5.64
CA THR A 145 -11.48 19.61 6.02
C THR A 145 -11.53 21.12 6.26
N GLY A 146 -10.54 21.86 5.86
CA GLY A 146 -10.46 23.30 6.14
C GLY A 146 -9.98 23.64 7.57
N SER A 147 -10.23 22.76 8.55
CA SER A 147 -9.77 22.93 9.95
C SER A 147 -8.78 21.86 10.39
N ALA A 148 -8.78 20.69 9.74
CA ALA A 148 -7.93 19.55 10.10
C ALA A 148 -7.61 18.70 8.88
N THR A 149 -6.54 17.94 8.99
CA THR A 149 -6.15 16.91 8.03
C THR A 149 -6.44 15.52 8.61
N PHE A 150 -6.89 14.62 7.76
CA PHE A 150 -7.12 13.21 8.07
C PHE A 150 -6.53 12.33 6.98
N TRP A 151 -6.45 11.04 7.28
CA TRP A 151 -5.96 10.03 6.36
C TRP A 151 -6.97 8.90 6.22
N VAL A 152 -7.27 8.52 4.98
CA VAL A 152 -8.00 7.28 4.71
C VAL A 152 -7.00 6.26 4.21
N LYS A 153 -6.98 5.11 4.86
CA LYS A 153 -6.12 3.98 4.51
C LYS A 153 -6.98 2.74 4.30
N ALA A 154 -6.83 2.11 3.15
CA ALA A 154 -7.40 0.80 2.88
C ALA A 154 -6.29 -0.23 2.76
N VAL A 155 -6.47 -1.41 3.36
CA VAL A 155 -5.53 -2.52 3.33
C VAL A 155 -6.22 -3.82 2.92
N PRO A 156 -5.50 -4.81 2.38
CA PRO A 156 -6.04 -6.14 2.13
C PRO A 156 -6.54 -6.82 3.41
N THR A 157 -7.43 -7.80 3.25
CA THR A 157 -8.05 -8.53 4.38
C THR A 157 -7.05 -9.15 5.35
N PHE A 158 -5.87 -9.55 4.89
CA PHE A 158 -4.83 -10.12 5.76
C PHE A 158 -4.13 -9.08 6.66
N PHE A 159 -4.35 -7.78 6.42
CA PHE A 159 -3.97 -6.67 7.28
C PHE A 159 -5.16 -6.00 7.99
N ALA A 160 -6.38 -6.50 7.83
CA ALA A 160 -7.58 -5.88 8.42
C ALA A 160 -7.56 -5.84 9.97
N HIS A 161 -6.63 -6.53 10.62
CA HIS A 161 -6.40 -6.42 12.05
C HIS A 161 -5.77 -5.10 12.49
N GLU A 162 -5.22 -4.30 11.57
CA GLU A 162 -4.53 -3.04 11.87
C GLU A 162 -5.42 -2.06 12.67
N SER A 163 -6.69 -1.91 12.30
CA SER A 163 -7.62 -1.03 13.03
C SER A 163 -7.82 -1.47 14.49
N ARG A 164 -7.91 -2.77 14.75
CA ARG A 164 -8.04 -3.31 16.11
C ARG A 164 -6.78 -3.14 16.93
N VAL A 165 -5.61 -3.25 16.29
CA VAL A 165 -4.32 -2.97 16.94
C VAL A 165 -4.20 -1.49 17.32
N LEU A 166 -4.63 -0.58 16.45
CA LEU A 166 -4.65 0.86 16.76
C LEU A 166 -5.59 1.17 17.94
N THR A 167 -6.76 0.54 17.99
CA THR A 167 -7.67 0.66 19.14
C THR A 167 -7.01 0.12 20.41
N LEU A 168 -6.40 -1.06 20.36
CA LEU A 168 -5.70 -1.66 21.49
C LEU A 168 -4.55 -0.77 22.02
N PHE A 169 -3.79 -0.16 21.11
CA PHE A 169 -2.73 0.79 21.46
C PHE A 169 -3.30 2.06 22.13
N ALA A 170 -4.38 2.59 21.61
CA ALA A 170 -5.06 3.76 22.19
C ALA A 170 -5.59 3.46 23.60
N ASP A 171 -6.21 2.31 23.82
CA ASP A 171 -6.74 1.86 25.11
C ASP A 171 -5.63 1.71 26.19
N HIS A 172 -4.39 1.47 25.74
CA HIS A 172 -3.23 1.37 26.63
C HIS A 172 -2.38 2.66 26.67
N GLY A 173 -2.82 3.74 26.04
CA GLY A 173 -2.11 5.02 26.00
C GLY A 173 -0.76 4.95 25.28
N GLU A 174 -0.61 4.06 24.26
CA GLU A 174 0.62 3.94 23.48
C GLU A 174 0.86 5.21 22.67
N PRO A 175 1.99 5.93 22.89
CA PRO A 175 2.25 7.19 22.21
C PRO A 175 2.68 7.00 20.75
N GLY A 176 2.51 8.05 19.93
CA GLY A 176 3.04 8.10 18.57
C GLY A 176 2.22 7.29 17.55
N MET A 177 1.05 6.78 17.94
CA MET A 177 0.14 6.08 17.02
C MET A 177 -0.92 7.04 16.47
N PRO A 178 -1.35 6.87 15.21
CA PRO A 178 -2.47 7.64 14.69
C PRO A 178 -3.75 7.26 15.43
N ARG A 179 -4.56 8.25 15.78
CA ARG A 179 -5.87 7.98 16.37
C ARG A 179 -6.83 7.48 15.29
N LEU A 180 -7.45 6.34 15.55
CA LEU A 180 -8.48 5.77 14.70
C LEU A 180 -9.80 6.54 14.94
N VAL A 181 -10.37 7.11 13.88
CA VAL A 181 -11.65 7.81 13.90
C VAL A 181 -12.79 6.84 13.60
N ALA A 182 -12.63 6.04 12.54
CA ALA A 182 -13.57 5.02 12.12
C ALA A 182 -12.86 3.89 11.38
N SER A 183 -13.49 2.70 11.35
CA SER A 183 -13.00 1.59 10.52
C SER A 183 -14.14 0.72 10.00
N ARG A 184 -13.87 0.09 8.84
CA ARG A 184 -14.78 -0.85 8.18
C ARG A 184 -13.94 -1.91 7.47
N GLY A 185 -13.89 -3.13 8.00
CA GLY A 185 -13.02 -4.18 7.43
C GLY A 185 -11.56 -3.77 7.41
N GLY A 186 -10.97 -3.64 6.21
CA GLY A 186 -9.61 -3.15 6.01
C GLY A 186 -9.49 -1.63 5.82
N ASP A 187 -10.61 -0.90 5.83
CA ASP A 187 -10.64 0.54 5.64
C ASP A 187 -10.54 1.25 7.01
N MET A 188 -9.74 2.31 7.07
CA MET A 188 -9.51 3.10 8.28
C MET A 188 -9.53 4.58 7.97
N LEU A 189 -10.21 5.36 8.83
CA LEU A 189 -10.12 6.80 8.88
C LEU A 189 -9.28 7.18 10.11
N LEU A 190 -8.19 7.90 9.88
CA LEU A 190 -7.16 8.19 10.87
C LEU A 190 -6.99 9.71 11.01
N GLU A 191 -6.71 10.18 12.22
CA GLU A 191 -6.23 11.54 12.41
C GLU A 191 -4.81 11.70 11.88
N HIS A 192 -4.49 12.92 11.48
CA HIS A 192 -3.14 13.27 11.04
C HIS A 192 -2.17 13.28 12.22
N ILE A 193 -1.03 12.63 12.06
CA ILE A 193 0.13 12.79 12.93
C ILE A 193 0.97 13.92 12.34
N PRO A 194 1.21 15.03 13.07
CA PRO A 194 2.10 16.08 12.59
C PRO A 194 3.53 15.58 12.39
N GLY A 195 4.16 16.03 11.32
CA GLY A 195 5.53 15.68 10.97
C GLY A 195 5.72 15.56 9.47
N ASP A 196 6.94 15.24 9.08
CA ASP A 196 7.36 15.05 7.70
C ASP A 196 7.75 13.59 7.43
N ASP A 197 7.64 13.17 6.19
CA ASP A 197 8.12 11.86 5.75
C ASP A 197 9.64 11.76 5.91
N ALA A 198 10.10 10.69 6.55
CA ALA A 198 11.51 10.47 6.85
C ALA A 198 12.29 9.75 5.71
N TYR A 199 11.88 9.92 4.45
CA TYR A 199 12.59 9.31 3.31
C TYR A 199 14.03 9.78 3.15
N GLY A 200 14.32 11.03 3.53
CA GLY A 200 15.65 11.60 3.54
C GLY A 200 16.35 11.56 4.91
N ALA A 201 15.87 10.72 5.84
CA ALA A 201 16.42 10.64 7.18
C ALA A 201 17.92 10.31 7.16
N ASP A 202 18.68 11.03 7.94
CA ASP A 202 20.08 10.70 8.19
C ASP A 202 20.22 9.44 9.07
N ARG A 203 21.47 8.99 9.25
CA ARG A 203 21.76 7.79 10.04
C ARG A 203 21.26 7.91 11.49
N ALA A 204 21.43 9.06 12.12
CA ALA A 204 21.06 9.26 13.52
C ALA A 204 19.54 9.21 13.69
N GLN A 205 18.80 9.82 12.76
CA GLN A 205 17.35 9.78 12.70
C GLN A 205 16.83 8.36 12.44
N MET A 206 17.44 7.62 11.50
CA MET A 206 17.08 6.21 11.24
C MET A 206 17.34 5.34 12.48
N GLU A 207 18.48 5.49 13.15
CA GLU A 207 18.78 4.76 14.40
C GLU A 207 17.77 5.11 15.51
N HIS A 208 17.33 6.37 15.61
CA HIS A 208 16.30 6.77 16.55
C HIS A 208 14.96 6.07 16.26
N MET A 209 14.51 6.06 15.00
CA MET A 209 13.28 5.38 14.59
C MET A 209 13.32 3.87 14.90
N VAL A 210 14.46 3.22 14.61
CA VAL A 210 14.66 1.80 14.93
C VAL A 210 14.58 1.54 16.43
N ARG A 211 15.20 2.39 17.27
CA ARG A 211 15.09 2.27 18.73
C ARG A 211 13.65 2.40 19.21
N GLN A 212 12.90 3.39 18.71
CA GLN A 212 11.47 3.54 19.03
C GLN A 212 10.66 2.30 18.69
N LEU A 213 10.92 1.68 17.52
CA LEU A 213 10.26 0.44 17.11
C LEU A 213 10.62 -0.72 18.05
N VAL A 214 11.89 -0.88 18.40
CA VAL A 214 12.35 -1.93 19.33
C VAL A 214 11.73 -1.72 20.70
N ASP A 215 11.71 -0.49 21.22
CA ASP A 215 11.09 -0.16 22.51
C ASP A 215 9.59 -0.47 22.51
N LEU A 216 8.88 -0.18 21.41
CA LEU A 216 7.49 -0.57 21.24
C LEU A 216 7.33 -2.10 21.31
N GLN A 217 8.14 -2.84 20.57
CA GLN A 217 8.10 -4.31 20.56
C GLN A 217 8.36 -4.88 21.97
N TRP A 218 9.34 -4.35 22.72
CA TRP A 218 9.62 -4.76 24.08
C TRP A 218 8.46 -4.46 25.06
N ARG A 219 7.82 -3.31 24.94
CA ARG A 219 6.64 -2.97 25.76
C ARG A 219 5.47 -3.90 25.51
N TRP A 220 5.33 -4.39 24.27
CA TRP A 220 4.20 -5.23 23.86
C TRP A 220 4.50 -6.73 23.91
N ALA A 221 5.75 -7.15 24.05
CA ALA A 221 6.13 -8.56 24.19
C ALA A 221 5.38 -9.28 25.33
N PRO A 222 5.16 -8.68 26.53
CA PRO A 222 4.36 -9.33 27.58
C PRO A 222 2.85 -9.40 27.31
N ARG A 223 2.38 -8.78 26.21
CA ARG A 223 0.95 -8.65 25.86
C ARG A 223 0.57 -9.38 24.56
N LEU A 224 1.29 -10.43 24.23
CA LEU A 224 1.08 -11.19 22.99
C LEU A 224 -0.36 -11.72 22.87
N ASP A 225 -0.99 -12.13 23.97
CA ASP A 225 -2.37 -12.62 23.93
C ASP A 225 -3.35 -11.52 23.58
N ALA A 226 -3.13 -10.28 24.03
CA ALA A 226 -3.96 -9.12 23.62
C ALA A 226 -3.78 -8.81 22.12
N LEU A 227 -2.55 -8.89 21.60
CA LEU A 227 -2.29 -8.72 20.17
C LEU A 227 -2.93 -9.84 19.34
N ARG A 228 -2.87 -11.10 19.78
CA ARG A 228 -3.56 -12.23 19.14
C ARG A 228 -5.08 -12.02 19.14
N ALA A 229 -5.65 -11.59 20.28
CA ALA A 229 -7.07 -11.27 20.39
C ALA A 229 -7.49 -10.13 19.47
N ALA A 230 -6.61 -9.13 19.23
CA ALA A 230 -6.80 -8.10 18.22
C ALA A 230 -6.66 -8.61 16.77
N GLY A 231 -6.29 -9.90 16.58
CA GLY A 231 -6.21 -10.56 15.28
C GLY A 231 -4.84 -10.45 14.61
N VAL A 232 -3.79 -10.06 15.35
CA VAL A 232 -2.41 -10.13 14.83
C VAL A 232 -2.07 -11.60 14.57
N PRO A 233 -1.65 -11.95 13.33
CA PRO A 233 -1.32 -13.32 13.00
C PRO A 233 -0.13 -13.82 13.82
N ASP A 234 -0.23 -15.03 14.34
CA ASP A 234 0.91 -15.70 14.93
C ASP A 234 1.96 -16.02 13.85
N ARG A 235 3.20 -15.64 14.12
CA ARG A 235 4.38 -15.88 13.27
C ARG A 235 5.51 -16.52 14.07
N GLY A 236 5.17 -17.20 15.18
CA GLY A 236 6.13 -17.99 15.95
C GLY A 236 6.77 -19.10 15.13
N SER A 237 7.87 -19.64 15.63
CA SER A 237 8.73 -20.61 14.94
C SER A 237 7.96 -21.83 14.43
N ASP A 238 7.05 -22.37 15.22
CA ASP A 238 6.23 -23.53 14.84
C ASP A 238 5.30 -23.22 13.67
N VAL A 239 4.64 -22.05 13.70
CA VAL A 239 3.74 -21.60 12.61
C VAL A 239 4.51 -21.37 11.34
N LEU A 240 5.68 -20.75 11.42
CA LEU A 240 6.55 -20.52 10.26
C LEU A 240 7.10 -21.83 9.71
N ALA A 241 7.51 -22.76 10.57
CA ALA A 241 7.97 -24.09 10.17
C ALA A 241 6.90 -24.88 9.39
N ALA A 242 5.64 -24.72 9.75
CA ALA A 242 4.52 -25.35 9.03
C ALA A 242 4.14 -24.60 7.74
N THR A 243 4.11 -23.27 7.77
CA THR A 243 3.55 -22.43 6.70
C THR A 243 4.52 -22.27 5.51
N ILE A 244 5.81 -21.99 5.78
CA ILE A 244 6.80 -21.70 4.74
C ILE A 244 6.97 -22.87 3.75
N PRO A 245 7.12 -24.15 4.22
CA PRO A 245 7.22 -25.28 3.31
C PRO A 245 5.98 -25.44 2.42
N ALA A 246 4.78 -25.17 2.96
CA ALA A 246 3.54 -25.27 2.19
C ALA A 246 3.48 -24.23 1.07
N VAL A 247 3.86 -22.99 1.35
CA VAL A 247 3.94 -21.91 0.34
C VAL A 247 4.96 -22.23 -0.75
N ILE A 248 6.17 -22.67 -0.36
CA ILE A 248 7.23 -23.02 -1.32
C ILE A 248 6.77 -24.19 -2.22
N ARG A 249 6.20 -25.24 -1.67
CA ARG A 249 5.68 -26.36 -2.48
C ARG A 249 4.61 -25.93 -3.47
N ARG A 250 3.68 -25.06 -3.06
CA ARG A 250 2.61 -24.55 -3.93
C ARG A 250 3.14 -23.79 -5.13
N HIS A 251 4.19 -23.00 -4.95
CA HIS A 251 4.73 -22.09 -5.98
C HIS A 251 6.02 -22.58 -6.65
N ALA A 252 6.55 -23.75 -6.27
CA ALA A 252 7.81 -24.28 -6.79
C ALA A 252 7.79 -24.50 -8.32
N HIS A 253 6.60 -24.74 -8.90
CA HIS A 253 6.46 -24.97 -10.34
C HIS A 253 6.73 -23.73 -11.20
N THR A 254 6.64 -22.51 -10.61
CA THR A 254 6.90 -21.25 -11.30
C THR A 254 8.39 -20.86 -11.33
N MET A 255 9.24 -21.64 -10.68
CA MET A 255 10.65 -21.31 -10.47
C MET A 255 11.60 -22.14 -11.35
N SER A 256 12.75 -21.58 -11.70
CA SER A 256 13.82 -22.33 -12.39
C SER A 256 14.35 -23.48 -11.52
N GLY A 257 14.89 -24.53 -12.16
CA GLY A 257 15.34 -25.74 -11.46
C GLY A 257 16.35 -25.47 -10.33
N SER A 258 17.33 -24.59 -10.56
CA SER A 258 18.36 -24.24 -9.55
C SER A 258 17.79 -23.49 -8.35
N ARG A 259 16.90 -22.52 -8.58
CA ARG A 259 16.20 -21.78 -7.50
C ARG A 259 15.30 -22.72 -6.70
N ARG A 260 14.57 -23.60 -7.37
CA ARG A 260 13.72 -24.60 -6.73
C ARG A 260 14.52 -25.51 -5.81
N ALA A 261 15.64 -26.06 -6.29
CA ALA A 261 16.51 -26.92 -5.48
C ALA A 261 17.04 -26.19 -4.23
N GLY A 262 17.50 -24.96 -4.37
CA GLY A 262 17.95 -24.13 -3.23
C GLY A 262 16.87 -23.86 -2.20
N LEU A 263 15.64 -23.62 -2.64
CA LEU A 263 14.50 -23.41 -1.73
C LEU A 263 14.11 -24.70 -0.98
N PHE A 264 14.15 -25.86 -1.62
CA PHE A 264 13.89 -27.12 -0.93
C PHE A 264 14.98 -27.45 0.12
N GLN A 265 16.26 -27.21 -0.19
CA GLN A 265 17.34 -27.31 0.80
C GLN A 265 17.17 -26.33 1.98
N PHE A 266 16.68 -25.11 1.70
CA PHE A 266 16.35 -24.16 2.75
C PHE A 266 15.23 -24.69 3.66
N VAL A 267 14.16 -25.25 3.06
CA VAL A 267 13.02 -25.82 3.83
C VAL A 267 13.46 -26.96 4.74
N GLU A 268 14.36 -27.85 4.29
CA GLU A 268 14.89 -28.94 5.10
C GLU A 268 15.63 -28.44 6.36
N ARG A 269 16.32 -27.30 6.26
CA ARG A 269 17.06 -26.68 7.37
C ARG A 269 16.26 -25.67 8.19
N LEU A 270 15.04 -25.36 7.76
CA LEU A 270 14.22 -24.33 8.37
C LEU A 270 13.92 -24.58 9.85
N PRO A 271 13.52 -25.78 10.29
CA PRO A 271 13.24 -26.06 11.70
C PRO A 271 14.45 -25.78 12.61
N GLU A 272 15.65 -26.22 12.22
CA GLU A 272 16.88 -25.97 12.97
C GLU A 272 17.22 -24.48 13.07
N ARG A 273 16.93 -23.72 12.01
CA ARG A 273 17.19 -22.27 11.99
C ARG A 273 16.22 -21.51 12.87
N LEU A 274 14.95 -21.90 12.86
CA LEU A 274 13.92 -21.28 13.68
C LEU A 274 14.13 -21.60 15.16
N ALA A 275 14.49 -22.83 15.52
CA ALA A 275 14.80 -23.21 16.90
C ALA A 275 15.98 -22.45 17.54
N ARG A 276 16.77 -21.72 16.75
CA ARG A 276 17.83 -20.84 17.26
C ARG A 276 17.33 -19.43 17.59
N LEU A 277 16.09 -19.10 17.21
CA LEU A 277 15.48 -17.79 17.45
C LEU A 277 14.61 -17.80 18.71
N ASP A 278 14.22 -18.99 19.19
CA ASP A 278 13.50 -19.22 20.44
C ASP A 278 14.47 -19.35 21.62
#